data_9f1abcf4f61c2b4a154e2402598a583b
#
_entry.id   9f1abcf4f61c2b4a154e2402598a583b
#
_cell.length_a   1.000
_cell.length_b   1.000
_cell.length_c   1.000
_cell.angle_alpha   90.00
_cell.angle_beta   90.00
_cell.angle_gamma   90.00
#
_symmetry.space_group_name_H-M   'P 1'
#
loop_
_entity.id
_entity.type
_entity.pdbx_description
1 polymer ?
#
loop_
_entity_poly.entity_id
_entity_poly.type
_entity_poly.pdbx_seq_one_letter_code
_entity_poly.pdbx_strand_id
1 'polypeptide(L)'
;MLVDSDNFSFAYLLDDGSSYSYLIFVQETWSMLHNNRDKKVIINDELELEHFQDELSYILENVEGNNNYGKEFVSAVEETFELKWNGVEPYESMGA
;
A
#
# COMPACT_ATOMS: atom_id res chain seq x y z
N MET A 1 -5.62 -7.89 -2.79
CA MET A 1 -5.82 -6.58 -2.14
C MET A 1 -6.49 -5.63 -3.13
N LEU A 2 -7.42 -4.85 -2.66
CA LEU A 2 -8.17 -3.91 -3.49
C LEU A 2 -7.76 -2.47 -3.17
N VAL A 3 -7.90 -1.60 -4.17
CA VAL A 3 -7.61 -0.17 -4.02
C VAL A 3 -8.93 0.59 -4.04
N ASP A 4 -9.14 1.41 -3.01
CA ASP A 4 -10.28 2.34 -2.96
C ASP A 4 -9.72 3.75 -3.02
N SER A 5 -9.46 4.22 -4.23
CA SER A 5 -8.81 5.51 -4.42
C SER A 5 -9.68 6.68 -3.99
N ASP A 6 -10.99 6.55 -4.10
CA ASP A 6 -11.90 7.64 -3.70
C ASP A 6 -11.83 7.90 -2.21
N ASN A 7 -11.57 6.87 -1.41
CA ASN A 7 -11.50 6.98 0.04
C ASN A 7 -10.07 6.88 0.56
N PHE A 8 -9.08 6.94 -0.31
CA PHE A 8 -7.65 6.87 0.06
C PHE A 8 -7.38 5.70 0.99
N SER A 9 -7.75 4.50 0.54
CA SER A 9 -7.57 3.31 1.36
C SER A 9 -7.26 2.08 0.52
N PHE A 10 -6.75 1.05 1.20
CA PHE A 10 -6.56 -0.29 0.65
C PHE A 10 -7.40 -1.26 1.45
N ALA A 11 -7.91 -2.29 0.79
CA ALA A 11 -8.72 -3.31 1.45
C ALA A 11 -8.12 -4.69 1.22
N TYR A 12 -7.79 -5.37 2.29
CA TYR A 12 -7.26 -6.74 2.23
C TYR A 12 -8.36 -7.71 2.64
N LEU A 13 -8.64 -8.68 1.77
CA LEU A 13 -9.71 -9.64 2.02
C LEU A 13 -9.25 -10.70 3.02
N LEU A 14 -10.02 -10.86 4.07
CA LEU A 14 -9.82 -11.93 5.05
C LEU A 14 -10.85 -13.01 4.82
N ASP A 15 -10.39 -14.25 4.73
CA ASP A 15 -11.25 -15.43 4.55
C ASP A 15 -10.95 -16.38 5.69
N ASP A 16 -11.91 -16.56 6.60
CA ASP A 16 -11.72 -17.46 7.75
C ASP A 16 -12.32 -18.83 7.53
N GLY A 17 -12.71 -19.13 6.30
CA GLY A 17 -13.29 -20.42 5.93
C GLY A 17 -14.81 -20.47 5.99
N SER A 18 -15.43 -19.53 6.73
CA SER A 18 -16.88 -19.50 6.85
C SER A 18 -17.47 -18.16 6.41
N SER A 19 -16.68 -17.11 6.40
CA SER A 19 -17.14 -15.80 6.00
C SER A 19 -15.97 -14.97 5.48
N TYR A 20 -16.32 -13.86 4.83
CA TYR A 20 -15.33 -12.92 4.31
C TYR A 20 -15.46 -11.60 5.03
N SER A 21 -14.34 -10.95 5.26
CA SER A 21 -14.32 -9.59 5.78
C SER A 21 -13.15 -8.86 5.16
N TYR A 22 -13.15 -7.52 5.26
CA TYR A 22 -12.05 -6.72 4.74
C TYR A 22 -11.33 -6.01 5.87
N LEU A 23 -10.01 -5.99 5.78
CA LEU A 23 -9.18 -5.19 6.65
C LEU A 23 -8.86 -3.92 5.87
N ILE A 24 -9.36 -2.78 6.35
CA ILE A 24 -9.25 -1.51 5.63
C ILE A 24 -8.09 -0.70 6.18
N PHE A 25 -7.20 -0.29 5.28
CA PHE A 25 -6.05 0.53 5.64
C PHE A 25 -6.26 1.95 5.09
N VAL A 26 -6.77 2.82 5.96
CA VAL A 26 -6.97 4.23 5.61
C VAL A 26 -5.63 4.95 5.57
N GLN A 27 -5.62 6.14 4.97
CA GLN A 27 -4.37 6.86 4.72
C GLN A 27 -3.52 7.05 5.98
N GLU A 28 -4.15 7.26 7.13
CA GLU A 28 -3.42 7.46 8.39
C GLU A 28 -2.58 6.24 8.78
N THR A 29 -2.90 5.06 8.26
CA THR A 29 -2.16 3.84 8.59
C THR A 29 -1.02 3.54 7.61
N TRP A 30 -0.92 4.28 6.53
CA TRP A 30 0.03 3.96 5.47
C TRP A 30 1.48 4.09 5.89
N SER A 31 1.80 5.08 6.72
CA SER A 31 3.18 5.22 7.23
C SER A 31 3.60 4.02 8.04
N MET A 32 2.68 3.47 8.83
CA MET A 32 2.94 2.26 9.60
C MET A 32 3.19 1.08 8.65
N LEU A 33 2.39 0.96 7.60
CA LEU A 33 2.60 -0.10 6.61
C LEU A 33 3.97 0.03 5.96
N HIS A 34 4.34 1.24 5.57
CA HIS A 34 5.63 1.48 4.93
C HIS A 34 6.79 1.12 5.87
N ASN A 35 6.70 1.54 7.11
CA ASN A 35 7.77 1.31 8.07
C ASN A 35 7.93 -0.16 8.46
N ASN A 36 6.92 -0.98 8.18
CA ASN A 36 6.92 -2.39 8.55
C ASN A 36 6.82 -3.32 7.34
N ARG A 37 7.25 -2.84 6.16
CA ARG A 37 7.12 -3.58 4.90
C ARG A 37 7.80 -4.94 4.90
N ASP A 38 8.83 -5.12 5.71
CA ASP A 38 9.59 -6.35 5.78
C ASP A 38 9.18 -7.26 6.94
N LYS A 39 8.10 -6.93 7.62
CA LYS A 39 7.66 -7.67 8.80
C LYS A 39 6.41 -8.48 8.52
N LYS A 40 6.22 -9.53 9.30
CA LYS A 40 5.00 -10.32 9.24
C LYS A 40 3.82 -9.51 9.77
N VAL A 41 2.66 -9.71 9.18
CA VAL A 41 1.41 -9.09 9.64
C VAL A 41 0.60 -10.15 10.36
N ILE A 42 0.32 -9.90 11.63
CA ILE A 42 -0.43 -10.83 12.48
C ILE A 42 -1.63 -10.09 13.06
N ILE A 43 -2.81 -10.71 12.95
CA ILE A 43 -4.05 -10.12 13.44
C ILE A 43 -4.42 -10.80 14.75
N ASN A 44 -4.58 -10.00 15.81
CA ASN A 44 -5.03 -10.49 17.14
C ASN A 44 -4.14 -11.60 17.68
N ASP A 45 -2.86 -11.59 17.34
CA ASP A 45 -1.86 -12.57 17.77
C ASP A 45 -2.15 -14.02 17.33
N GLU A 46 -3.07 -14.19 16.36
CA GLU A 46 -3.50 -15.53 15.95
C GLU A 46 -3.40 -15.80 14.48
N LEU A 47 -3.68 -14.79 13.63
CA LEU A 47 -3.76 -14.99 12.20
C LEU A 47 -2.63 -14.26 11.49
N GLU A 48 -1.69 -15.02 10.95
CA GLU A 48 -0.62 -14.44 10.15
C GLU A 48 -1.10 -14.27 8.71
N LEU A 49 -0.91 -13.07 8.15
CA LEU A 49 -1.29 -12.77 6.76
C LEU A 49 -0.06 -13.00 5.89
N GLU A 50 0.14 -14.24 5.48
CA GLU A 50 1.38 -14.67 4.83
C GLU A 50 1.69 -13.93 3.54
N HIS A 51 0.65 -13.58 2.78
CA HIS A 51 0.84 -12.94 1.48
C HIS A 51 0.58 -11.46 1.48
N PHE A 52 0.39 -10.87 2.66
CA PHE A 52 0.03 -9.46 2.77
C PHE A 52 1.08 -8.56 2.13
N GLN A 53 2.34 -8.76 2.48
CA GLN A 53 3.41 -7.89 1.98
C GLN A 53 3.62 -8.05 0.48
N ASP A 54 3.45 -9.26 -0.04
CA ASP A 54 3.54 -9.50 -1.48
C ASP A 54 2.41 -8.79 -2.22
N GLU A 55 1.19 -8.86 -1.69
CA GLU A 55 0.06 -8.19 -2.31
C GLU A 55 0.18 -6.68 -2.23
N LEU A 56 0.66 -6.17 -1.09
CA LEU A 56 0.88 -4.74 -0.95
C LEU A 56 1.91 -4.25 -1.96
N SER A 57 3.02 -4.96 -2.09
CA SER A 57 4.06 -4.59 -3.05
C SER A 57 3.54 -4.58 -4.47
N TYR A 58 2.75 -5.58 -4.83
CA TYR A 58 2.15 -5.65 -6.15
C TYR A 58 1.23 -4.46 -6.42
N ILE A 59 0.39 -4.11 -5.44
CA ILE A 59 -0.52 -2.98 -5.58
C ILE A 59 0.24 -1.66 -5.70
N LEU A 60 1.30 -1.49 -4.91
CA LEU A 60 2.10 -0.28 -4.97
C LEU A 60 2.75 -0.11 -6.35
N GLU A 61 3.21 -1.20 -6.95
CA GLU A 61 3.75 -1.15 -8.31
C GLU A 61 2.69 -0.76 -9.33
N ASN A 62 1.46 -1.23 -9.14
CA ASN A 62 0.37 -0.90 -10.06
C ASN A 62 -0.10 0.55 -9.91
N VAL A 63 -0.02 1.10 -8.72
CA VAL A 63 -0.47 2.47 -8.46
C VAL A 63 0.58 3.48 -8.91
N GLU A 64 1.85 3.16 -8.75
CA GLU A 64 2.94 4.08 -9.03
C GLU A 64 2.85 4.59 -10.47
N GLY A 65 2.76 5.91 -10.63
CA GLY A 65 2.69 6.54 -11.94
C GLY A 65 1.40 6.30 -12.70
N ASN A 66 0.40 5.64 -12.10
CA ASN A 66 -0.83 5.29 -12.81
C ASN A 66 -1.97 6.24 -12.44
N ASN A 67 -2.12 7.30 -13.22
CA ASN A 67 -3.12 8.33 -12.94
C ASN A 67 -4.57 7.87 -13.13
N ASN A 68 -4.79 6.64 -13.58
CA ASN A 68 -6.15 6.09 -13.64
C ASN A 68 -6.75 5.93 -12.24
N TYR A 69 -5.91 5.85 -11.21
CA TYR A 69 -6.39 5.83 -9.83
C TYR A 69 -6.68 7.21 -9.26
N GLY A 70 -6.45 8.27 -10.04
CA GLY A 70 -6.61 9.63 -9.58
C GLY A 70 -5.29 10.22 -9.14
N LYS A 71 -4.97 11.42 -9.69
CA LYS A 71 -3.67 12.04 -9.48
C LYS A 71 -3.36 12.27 -8.00
N GLU A 72 -4.35 12.69 -7.24
CA GLU A 72 -4.14 13.00 -5.82
C GLU A 72 -3.86 11.74 -5.02
N PHE A 73 -4.59 10.66 -5.32
CA PHE A 73 -4.36 9.38 -4.65
C PHE A 73 -2.97 8.84 -4.98
N VAL A 74 -2.61 8.86 -6.27
CA VAL A 74 -1.31 8.35 -6.72
C VAL A 74 -0.18 9.12 -6.06
N SER A 75 -0.28 10.46 -6.00
CA SER A 75 0.73 11.28 -5.34
C SER A 75 0.88 10.94 -3.86
N ALA A 76 -0.26 10.76 -3.17
CA ALA A 76 -0.23 10.42 -1.74
C ALA A 76 0.45 9.08 -1.51
N VAL A 77 0.15 8.09 -2.35
CA VAL A 77 0.79 6.77 -2.24
C VAL A 77 2.28 6.86 -2.50
N GLU A 78 2.66 7.54 -3.58
CA GLU A 78 4.07 7.67 -3.95
C GLU A 78 4.88 8.36 -2.85
N GLU A 79 4.33 9.39 -2.25
CA GLU A 79 5.02 10.11 -1.19
C GLU A 79 5.15 9.28 0.08
N THR A 80 4.05 8.65 0.50
CA THR A 80 4.06 7.90 1.75
C THR A 80 4.95 6.66 1.68
N PHE A 81 4.92 5.95 0.56
CA PHE A 81 5.70 4.72 0.38
C PHE A 81 7.02 4.96 -0.33
N GLU A 82 7.37 6.21 -0.57
CA GLU A 82 8.65 6.63 -1.14
C GLU A 82 8.93 5.97 -2.48
N LEU A 83 7.92 5.96 -3.36
CA LEU A 83 8.02 5.27 -4.65
C LEU A 83 8.61 6.13 -5.75
N LYS A 84 8.39 7.43 -5.71
CA LYS A 84 8.80 8.20 -6.83
C LYS A 84 10.24 8.54 -6.83
N TRP A 85 10.64 8.11 -6.68
CA TRP A 85 11.81 8.37 -7.18
C TRP A 85 12.42 7.67 -7.95
N ASN A 86 12.00 7.11 -8.06
CA ASN A 86 12.54 6.55 -8.60
C ASN A 86 12.78 6.99 -9.79
N GLY A 87 12.57 7.80 -9.78
CA GLY A 87 12.85 8.36 -10.63
C GLY A 87 13.40 9.29 -10.74
N VAL A 88 13.51 9.41 -10.18
CA VAL A 88 14.07 10.21 -10.39
C VAL A 88 14.64 10.79 -10.06
N GLU A 89 14.75 10.81 -9.76
CA GLU A 89 15.31 11.48 -9.55
C GLU A 89 15.77 11.96 -9.30
N PRO A 90 16.06 11.91 -9.14
CA PRO A 90 16.60 12.54 -8.84
C PRO A 90 17.19 12.97 -8.63
N TYR A 91 17.28 13.03 -8.49
CA TYR A 91 17.90 13.58 -8.56
C TYR A 91 18.24 14.19 -8.45
N GLU A 92 18.00 14.19 -8.29
CA GLU A 92 18.23 14.84 -8.40
C GLU A 92 18.57 15.29 -8.27
N SER A 93 18.62 14.99 -8.04
CA SER A 93 18.88 15.50 -8.23
C SER A 93 19.28 15.69 -8.28
N MET A 94 19.44 15.58 -8.05
CA MET A 94 19.80 15.93 -8.39
C MET A 94 20.14 16.29 -8.62
N GLY A 95 20.22 16.16 -8.42
CA GLY A 95 20.40 16.75 -8.76
C GLY A 95 20.64 16.89 -8.81
N ALA A 96 20.81 17.11 -8.56
CA ALA A 96 20.83 17.37 -8.79
C ALA A 96 20.75 17.41 -8.98
#